data_0db2fdedf79cc09fbfd24c5b9e300967
#
_entry.id   0db2fdedf79cc09fbfd24c5b9e300967
#
_cell.length_a   1.000
_cell.length_b   1.000
_cell.length_c   1.000
_cell.angle_alpha   90.00
_cell.angle_beta   90.00
_cell.angle_gamma   90.00
#
_symmetry.space_group_name_H-M   'P 1'
#
loop_
_entity.id
_entity.type
_entity.pdbx_description
1 polymer ?
#
loop_
_entity_poly.entity_id
_entity_poly.type
_entity_poly.pdbx_seq_one_letter_code
_entity_poly.pdbx_strand_id
1 'polypeptide(L)'
;LTVSNLKVRLQLGDNNNLFDFTYVANVAYAHALAAHALLTSYARYEAGQAEPLDHERVDGEAFNITNDEPIYFWDFARGLWAHAGRVVDTSSVIPLPVGALSVIGTVVETIYGFLGKTPSLTKSQIAFSSVTRYYSCQKAIERLGYRAIVPLEEGITRAARYFAWTVAAARDKKEQ
;
A
#
# COMPACT_ATOMS: atom_id res chain seq x y z
N LEU A 1 -17.50 2.30 -7.12
CA LEU A 1 -17.51 1.24 -6.10
C LEU A 1 -18.54 1.60 -5.03
N THR A 2 -19.76 1.04 -5.14
CA THR A 2 -20.81 1.25 -4.12
C THR A 2 -20.52 0.30 -2.96
N VAL A 3 -19.70 0.72 -2.02
CA VAL A 3 -19.55 -0.01 -0.76
C VAL A 3 -20.79 0.28 0.07
N SER A 4 -21.55 -0.76 0.46
CA SER A 4 -22.74 -0.58 1.32
C SER A 4 -22.33 0.01 2.67
N ASN A 5 -23.22 0.78 3.31
CA ASN A 5 -22.95 1.38 4.62
C ASN A 5 -22.57 0.34 5.69
N LEU A 6 -23.06 -0.89 5.59
CA LEU A 6 -22.68 -1.97 6.49
C LEU A 6 -21.22 -2.40 6.30
N LYS A 7 -20.71 -2.45 5.05
CA LYS A 7 -19.32 -2.88 4.78
C LYS A 7 -18.27 -1.94 5.33
N VAL A 8 -18.54 -0.64 5.40
CA VAL A 8 -17.60 0.34 5.95
C VAL A 8 -17.55 0.34 7.49
N ARG A 9 -18.55 -0.27 8.14
CA ARG A 9 -18.61 -0.41 9.61
C ARG A 9 -17.98 -1.70 10.12
N LEU A 10 -17.73 -2.68 9.26
CA LEU A 10 -17.10 -3.94 9.64
C LEU A 10 -15.58 -3.78 9.55
N GLN A 11 -14.89 -4.13 10.62
CA GLN A 11 -13.44 -4.11 10.74
C GLN A 11 -12.93 -5.53 11.01
N LEU A 12 -11.95 -5.99 10.26
CA LEU A 12 -11.28 -7.27 10.50
C LEU A 12 -10.16 -7.03 11.51
N GLY A 13 -10.27 -7.66 12.68
CA GLY A 13 -9.32 -7.45 13.76
C GLY A 13 -9.54 -6.15 14.55
N ASP A 14 -8.60 -5.84 15.41
CA ASP A 14 -8.63 -4.74 16.40
C ASP A 14 -7.96 -3.44 15.90
N ASN A 15 -7.46 -3.42 14.67
CA ASN A 15 -6.71 -2.30 14.07
C ASN A 15 -5.39 -1.97 14.80
N ASN A 16 -4.77 -2.94 15.45
CA ASN A 16 -3.45 -2.75 16.08
C ASN A 16 -2.28 -3.06 15.13
N ASN A 17 -2.55 -3.33 13.87
CA ASN A 17 -1.56 -3.66 12.88
C ASN A 17 -1.13 -2.44 12.08
N LEU A 18 0.15 -2.09 12.18
CA LEU A 18 0.79 -1.07 11.36
C LEU A 18 1.08 -1.61 9.97
N PHE A 19 0.90 -0.75 8.98
CA PHE A 19 1.10 -1.07 7.58
C PHE A 19 1.77 0.09 6.84
N ASP A 20 2.60 -0.24 5.85
CA ASP A 20 3.27 0.74 5.00
C ASP A 20 2.52 0.86 3.67
N PHE A 21 1.88 2.01 3.49
CA PHE A 21 1.29 2.38 2.20
C PHE A 21 2.22 3.35 1.49
N THR A 22 2.60 3.02 0.28
CA THR A 22 3.55 3.80 -0.49
C THR A 22 2.87 4.48 -1.67
N TYR A 23 3.02 5.80 -1.78
CA TYR A 23 2.50 6.52 -2.93
C TYR A 23 3.39 6.31 -4.14
N VAL A 24 2.77 6.06 -5.30
CA VAL A 24 3.48 5.67 -6.53
C VAL A 24 4.55 6.66 -6.98
N ALA A 25 4.35 7.98 -6.79
CA ALA A 25 5.35 8.97 -7.17
C ALA A 25 6.63 8.87 -6.32
N ASN A 26 6.54 8.45 -5.06
CA ASN A 26 7.70 8.21 -4.20
C ASN A 26 8.51 7.02 -4.72
N VAL A 27 7.84 5.98 -5.21
CA VAL A 27 8.49 4.82 -5.84
C VAL A 27 9.19 5.23 -7.13
N ALA A 28 8.52 5.99 -7.98
CA ALA A 28 9.10 6.51 -9.22
C ALA A 28 10.33 7.40 -8.95
N TYR A 29 10.25 8.26 -7.94
CA TYR A 29 11.37 9.10 -7.51
C TYR A 29 12.55 8.27 -7.02
N ALA A 30 12.30 7.23 -6.21
CA ALA A 30 13.37 6.33 -5.77
C ALA A 30 14.07 5.61 -6.93
N HIS A 31 13.33 5.22 -7.98
CA HIS A 31 13.92 4.66 -9.20
C HIS A 31 14.82 5.68 -9.92
N ALA A 32 14.40 6.94 -9.99
CA ALA A 32 15.24 7.98 -10.58
C ALA A 32 16.52 8.22 -9.79
N LEU A 33 16.46 8.21 -8.45
CA LEU A 33 17.64 8.29 -7.59
C LEU A 33 18.58 7.10 -7.78
N ALA A 34 18.03 5.88 -7.83
CA ALA A 34 18.82 4.67 -8.06
C ALA A 34 19.51 4.69 -9.43
N ALA A 35 18.80 5.10 -10.48
CA ALA A 35 19.38 5.27 -11.82
C ALA A 35 20.51 6.30 -11.83
N HIS A 36 20.32 7.44 -11.17
CA HIS A 36 21.36 8.47 -11.05
C HIS A 36 22.60 7.96 -10.30
N ALA A 37 22.41 7.23 -9.20
CA ALA A 37 23.52 6.65 -8.43
C ALA A 37 24.31 5.62 -9.25
N LEU A 38 23.60 4.77 -10.02
CA LEU A 38 24.26 3.80 -10.92
C LEU A 38 25.06 4.49 -12.03
N LEU A 39 24.52 5.53 -12.66
CA LEU A 39 25.22 6.31 -13.68
C LEU A 39 26.45 7.00 -13.11
N THR A 40 26.36 7.52 -11.89
CA THR A 40 27.50 8.14 -11.19
C THR A 40 28.60 7.12 -10.89
N SER A 41 28.22 5.93 -10.43
CA SER A 41 29.17 4.83 -10.19
C SER A 41 29.87 4.39 -11.48
N TYR A 42 29.11 4.28 -12.58
CA TYR A 42 29.66 3.96 -13.88
C TYR A 42 30.62 5.03 -14.39
N ALA A 43 30.28 6.31 -14.29
CA ALA A 43 31.16 7.40 -14.68
C ALA A 43 32.48 7.44 -13.89
N ARG A 44 32.44 7.12 -12.58
CA ARG A 44 33.65 6.95 -11.75
C ARG A 44 34.53 5.81 -12.24
N TYR A 45 33.92 4.67 -12.54
CA TYR A 45 34.62 3.51 -13.12
C TYR A 45 35.32 3.85 -14.43
N GLU A 46 34.65 4.48 -15.38
CA GLU A 46 35.20 4.93 -16.66
C GLU A 46 36.36 5.93 -16.47
N ALA A 47 36.29 6.76 -15.43
CA ALA A 47 37.33 7.71 -15.08
C ALA A 47 38.55 7.09 -14.32
N GLY A 48 38.56 5.77 -14.10
CA GLY A 48 39.60 5.08 -13.34
C GLY A 48 39.64 5.46 -11.86
N GLN A 49 38.56 5.98 -11.29
CA GLN A 49 38.45 6.33 -9.88
C GLN A 49 38.19 5.09 -9.03
N ALA A 50 38.45 5.20 -7.71
CA ALA A 50 38.18 4.15 -6.76
C ALA A 50 36.67 3.73 -6.79
N GLU A 51 36.43 2.43 -6.70
CA GLU A 51 35.06 1.90 -6.56
C GLU A 51 34.39 2.45 -5.29
N PRO A 52 33.04 2.53 -5.30
CA PRO A 52 32.29 2.86 -4.10
C PRO A 52 32.60 1.88 -2.97
N LEU A 53 32.61 2.36 -1.75
CA LEU A 53 32.73 1.49 -0.57
C LEU A 53 31.47 0.61 -0.46
N ASP A 54 31.56 -0.56 0.18
CA ASP A 54 30.46 -1.50 0.31
C ASP A 54 29.17 -0.89 0.87
N HIS A 55 29.30 0.07 1.79
CA HIS A 55 28.15 0.76 2.38
C HIS A 55 27.59 1.90 1.50
N GLU A 56 28.29 2.30 0.46
CA GLU A 56 27.84 3.29 -0.55
C GLU A 56 27.30 2.61 -1.81
N ARG A 57 27.58 1.33 -1.97
CA ARG A 57 27.30 0.58 -3.17
C ARG A 57 25.80 0.49 -3.44
N VAL A 58 25.40 0.71 -4.69
CA VAL A 58 24.00 0.68 -5.17
C VAL A 58 23.79 -0.43 -6.18
N ASP A 59 24.81 -0.79 -6.97
CA ASP A 59 24.75 -1.84 -7.99
C ASP A 59 24.55 -3.23 -7.35
N GLY A 60 23.65 -4.01 -7.89
CA GLY A 60 23.30 -5.34 -7.38
C GLY A 60 22.52 -5.36 -6.07
N GLU A 61 22.12 -4.19 -5.54
CA GLU A 61 21.49 -4.05 -4.25
C GLU A 61 19.96 -3.89 -4.33
N ALA A 62 19.25 -4.44 -3.35
CA ALA A 62 17.82 -4.26 -3.19
C ALA A 62 17.50 -3.20 -2.14
N PHE A 63 16.50 -2.36 -2.41
CA PHE A 63 16.05 -1.29 -1.53
C PHE A 63 14.56 -1.41 -1.23
N ASN A 64 14.19 -1.34 0.05
CA ASN A 64 12.81 -1.12 0.43
C ASN A 64 12.49 0.36 0.25
N ILE A 65 11.40 0.65 -0.45
CA ILE A 65 10.91 2.01 -0.67
C ILE A 65 9.52 2.11 -0.07
N THR A 66 9.37 2.97 0.92
CA THR A 66 8.11 3.24 1.61
C THR A 66 7.90 4.74 1.74
N ASN A 67 6.74 5.14 2.26
CA ASN A 67 6.53 6.55 2.62
C ASN A 67 7.27 6.93 3.92
N ASP A 68 7.81 5.95 4.66
CA ASP A 68 8.38 6.12 6.00
C ASP A 68 7.35 6.68 7.02
N GLU A 69 6.07 6.41 6.76
CA GLU A 69 4.91 6.84 7.55
C GLU A 69 3.97 5.66 7.79
N PRO A 70 4.37 4.67 8.65
CA PRO A 70 3.50 3.54 8.95
C PRO A 70 2.22 4.02 9.66
N ILE A 71 1.08 3.50 9.18
CA ILE A 71 -0.25 3.85 9.69
C ILE A 71 -1.04 2.56 9.98
N TYR A 72 -2.01 2.62 10.87
CA TYR A 72 -2.92 1.52 11.09
C TYR A 72 -3.76 1.23 9.84
N PHE A 73 -3.88 -0.04 9.49
CA PHE A 73 -4.48 -0.47 8.23
C PHE A 73 -5.90 0.11 8.01
N TRP A 74 -6.74 0.06 9.03
CA TRP A 74 -8.12 0.54 8.92
C TRP A 74 -8.23 2.07 8.98
N ASP A 75 -7.25 2.76 9.55
CA ASP A 75 -7.22 4.22 9.52
C ASP A 75 -6.92 4.72 8.10
N PHE A 76 -6.00 4.07 7.40
CA PHE A 76 -5.78 4.32 5.98
C PHE A 76 -7.06 4.07 5.15
N ALA A 77 -7.75 2.95 5.37
CA ALA A 77 -8.99 2.62 4.67
C ALA A 77 -10.08 3.68 4.93
N ARG A 78 -10.22 4.11 6.19
CA ARG A 78 -11.16 5.18 6.58
C ARG A 78 -10.80 6.51 5.94
N GLY A 79 -9.52 6.84 5.86
CA GLY A 79 -9.02 8.03 5.15
C GLY A 79 -9.45 8.03 3.68
N LEU A 80 -9.27 6.92 2.97
CA LEU A 80 -9.72 6.76 1.59
C LEU A 80 -11.25 6.90 1.45
N TRP A 81 -12.02 6.32 2.36
CA TRP A 81 -13.48 6.42 2.33
C TRP A 81 -13.97 7.84 2.62
N ALA A 82 -13.32 8.56 3.52
CA ALA A 82 -13.63 9.96 3.82
C ALA A 82 -13.46 10.85 2.58
N HIS A 83 -12.38 10.66 1.81
CA HIS A 83 -12.17 11.36 0.55
C HIS A 83 -13.20 10.97 -0.54
N ALA A 84 -13.78 9.79 -0.45
CA ALA A 84 -14.90 9.37 -1.29
C ALA A 84 -16.28 9.85 -0.77
N GLY A 85 -16.30 10.78 0.18
CA GLY A 85 -17.52 11.34 0.79
C GLY A 85 -18.19 10.42 1.81
N ARG A 86 -17.46 9.44 2.38
CA ARG A 86 -17.98 8.47 3.35
C ARG A 86 -17.21 8.54 4.66
N VAL A 87 -17.64 9.41 5.53
CA VAL A 87 -17.11 9.49 6.89
C VAL A 87 -17.73 8.36 7.73
N VAL A 88 -16.91 7.56 8.37
CA VAL A 88 -17.32 6.48 9.27
C VAL A 88 -17.09 6.93 10.69
N ASP A 89 -18.16 6.96 11.48
CA ASP A 89 -18.03 7.16 12.92
C ASP A 89 -17.36 5.92 13.55
N THR A 90 -16.21 6.12 14.15
CA THR A 90 -15.41 5.06 14.78
C THR A 90 -16.15 4.36 15.92
N SER A 91 -17.08 5.05 16.60
CA SER A 91 -17.93 4.46 17.63
C SER A 91 -18.89 3.40 17.08
N SER A 92 -19.19 3.46 15.78
CA SER A 92 -20.09 2.55 15.09
C SER A 92 -19.39 1.35 14.45
N VAL A 93 -18.07 1.24 14.59
CA VAL A 93 -17.26 0.17 14.02
C VAL A 93 -17.45 -1.12 14.82
N ILE A 94 -17.64 -2.22 14.11
CA ILE A 94 -17.80 -3.56 14.69
C ILE A 94 -16.53 -4.36 14.37
N PRO A 95 -15.63 -4.57 15.36
CA PRO A 95 -14.44 -5.39 15.17
C PRO A 95 -14.83 -6.87 15.12
N LEU A 96 -14.38 -7.56 14.08
CA LEU A 96 -14.60 -9.01 13.91
C LEU A 96 -13.32 -9.76 14.30
N PRO A 97 -13.40 -10.75 15.20
CA PRO A 97 -12.22 -11.50 15.64
C PRO A 97 -11.58 -12.26 14.47
N VAL A 98 -10.28 -12.04 14.24
CA VAL A 98 -9.51 -12.66 13.13
C VAL A 98 -9.55 -14.19 13.19
N GLY A 99 -9.48 -14.77 14.39
CA GLY A 99 -9.54 -16.22 14.59
C GLY A 99 -10.85 -16.83 14.07
N ALA A 100 -11.99 -16.25 14.43
CA ALA A 100 -13.30 -16.70 13.93
C ALA A 100 -13.42 -16.52 12.41
N LEU A 101 -12.95 -15.39 11.90
CA LEU A 101 -12.97 -15.09 10.46
C LEU A 101 -12.11 -16.04 9.64
N SER A 102 -10.96 -16.48 10.16
CA SER A 102 -10.09 -17.43 9.43
C SER A 102 -10.75 -18.81 9.30
N VAL A 103 -11.51 -19.25 10.29
CA VAL A 103 -12.30 -20.48 10.21
C VAL A 103 -13.43 -20.32 9.18
N ILE A 104 -14.18 -19.24 9.26
CA ILE A 104 -15.26 -18.93 8.30
C ILE A 104 -14.68 -18.79 6.88
N GLY A 105 -13.57 -18.11 6.71
CA GLY A 105 -12.88 -17.97 5.43
C GLY A 105 -12.51 -19.31 4.81
N THR A 106 -11.98 -20.26 5.61
CA THR A 106 -11.64 -21.61 5.16
C THR A 106 -12.89 -22.37 4.69
N VAL A 107 -13.97 -22.31 5.44
CA VAL A 107 -15.23 -22.97 5.09
C VAL A 107 -15.80 -22.38 3.78
N VAL A 108 -15.83 -21.05 3.69
CA VAL A 108 -16.33 -20.34 2.50
C VAL A 108 -15.46 -20.67 1.27
N GLU A 109 -14.13 -20.63 1.39
CA GLU A 109 -13.21 -20.99 0.29
C GLU A 109 -13.44 -22.44 -0.18
N THR A 110 -13.66 -23.37 0.76
CA THR A 110 -13.92 -24.79 0.42
C THR A 110 -15.24 -24.93 -0.36
N ILE A 111 -16.33 -24.32 0.14
CA ILE A 111 -17.65 -24.39 -0.51
C ILE A 111 -17.61 -23.74 -1.90
N TYR A 112 -16.99 -22.55 -2.01
CA TYR A 112 -16.90 -21.84 -3.29
C TYR A 112 -15.97 -22.58 -4.27
N GLY A 113 -14.92 -23.27 -3.78
CA GLY A 113 -14.06 -24.12 -4.57
C GLY A 113 -14.84 -25.28 -5.24
N PHE A 114 -15.74 -25.94 -4.50
CA PHE A 114 -16.63 -26.95 -5.06
C PHE A 114 -17.63 -26.38 -6.10
N LEU A 115 -18.02 -25.12 -5.95
CA LEU A 115 -18.93 -24.44 -6.87
C LEU A 115 -18.23 -23.80 -8.08
N GLY A 116 -16.90 -23.90 -8.19
CA GLY A 116 -16.10 -23.25 -9.23
C GLY A 116 -16.16 -21.72 -9.19
N LYS A 117 -16.45 -21.12 -8.03
CA LYS A 117 -16.57 -19.67 -7.84
C LYS A 117 -15.48 -19.14 -6.91
N THR A 118 -15.09 -17.88 -7.09
CA THR A 118 -14.15 -17.18 -6.19
C THR A 118 -14.91 -16.46 -5.08
N PRO A 119 -14.58 -16.70 -3.79
CA PRO A 119 -15.22 -16.00 -2.69
C PRO A 119 -14.81 -14.52 -2.63
N SER A 120 -15.71 -13.66 -2.15
CA SER A 120 -15.45 -12.23 -1.97
C SER A 120 -14.53 -11.93 -0.78
N LEU A 121 -14.39 -12.85 0.16
CA LEU A 121 -13.53 -12.76 1.32
C LEU A 121 -12.69 -14.03 1.41
N THR A 122 -11.39 -13.89 1.25
CA THR A 122 -10.44 -15.01 1.31
C THR A 122 -9.66 -14.97 2.62
N LYS A 123 -9.15 -16.13 3.04
CA LYS A 123 -8.24 -16.24 4.20
C LYS A 123 -7.01 -15.34 4.03
N SER A 124 -6.49 -15.25 2.81
CA SER A 124 -5.35 -14.36 2.49
C SER A 124 -5.68 -12.88 2.69
N GLN A 125 -6.88 -12.44 2.33
CA GLN A 125 -7.31 -11.05 2.55
C GLN A 125 -7.49 -10.74 4.04
N ILE A 126 -8.02 -11.69 4.83
CA ILE A 126 -8.14 -11.54 6.28
C ILE A 126 -6.75 -11.42 6.91
N ALA A 127 -5.82 -12.30 6.56
CA ALA A 127 -4.45 -12.27 7.04
C ALA A 127 -3.75 -10.95 6.63
N PHE A 128 -3.91 -10.53 5.37
CA PHE A 128 -3.30 -9.30 4.86
C PHE A 128 -3.73 -8.06 5.65
N SER A 129 -5.02 -7.96 6.00
CA SER A 129 -5.57 -6.80 6.73
C SER A 129 -5.32 -6.82 8.24
N SER A 130 -4.73 -7.90 8.78
CA SER A 130 -4.59 -8.12 10.23
C SER A 130 -3.13 -8.23 10.68
N VAL A 131 -2.19 -8.41 9.77
CA VAL A 131 -0.76 -8.58 10.09
C VAL A 131 -0.07 -7.22 10.05
N THR A 132 0.73 -6.92 11.07
CA THR A 132 1.67 -5.79 11.04
C THR A 132 2.72 -6.03 9.98
N ARG A 133 2.81 -5.10 9.03
CA ARG A 133 3.76 -5.18 7.92
C ARG A 133 4.21 -3.80 7.49
N TYR A 134 5.34 -3.38 8.01
CA TYR A 134 6.05 -2.19 7.54
C TYR A 134 7.54 -2.48 7.50
N TYR A 135 8.26 -1.71 6.70
CA TYR A 135 9.67 -1.95 6.42
C TYR A 135 10.48 -0.68 6.58
N SER A 136 11.70 -0.81 7.07
CA SER A 136 12.63 0.31 7.11
C SER A 136 13.13 0.62 5.70
N CYS A 137 13.09 1.91 5.33
CA CYS A 137 13.72 2.42 4.10
C CYS A 137 15.10 3.05 4.39
N GLN A 138 15.69 2.79 5.57
CA GLN A 138 16.94 3.39 6.01
C GLN A 138 18.09 3.21 4.99
N LYS A 139 18.22 2.02 4.41
CA LYS A 139 19.22 1.76 3.37
C LYS A 139 19.05 2.68 2.14
N ALA A 140 17.80 2.93 1.74
CA ALA A 140 17.52 3.84 0.63
C ALA A 140 17.81 5.30 1.01
N ILE A 141 17.54 5.69 2.24
CA ILE A 141 17.88 7.02 2.77
C ILE A 141 19.39 7.23 2.73
N GLU A 142 20.16 6.26 3.22
CA GLU A 142 21.62 6.37 3.35
C GLU A 142 22.33 6.31 2.01
N ARG A 143 21.95 5.39 1.12
CA ARG A 143 22.68 5.12 -0.13
C ARG A 143 22.14 5.89 -1.33
N LEU A 144 20.86 6.19 -1.38
CA LEU A 144 20.22 6.91 -2.49
C LEU A 144 19.88 8.37 -2.14
N GLY A 145 19.98 8.78 -0.88
CA GLY A 145 19.43 10.05 -0.42
C GLY A 145 17.92 10.12 -0.51
N TYR A 146 17.24 8.95 -0.49
CA TYR A 146 15.79 8.88 -0.64
C TYR A 146 15.09 9.58 0.52
N ARG A 147 14.06 10.34 0.21
CA ARG A 147 13.02 10.83 1.13
C ARG A 147 11.71 10.87 0.39
N ALA A 148 10.62 10.49 1.03
CA ALA A 148 9.30 10.59 0.43
C ALA A 148 9.01 12.05 0.05
N ILE A 149 8.74 12.31 -1.23
CA ILE A 149 8.43 13.66 -1.76
C ILE A 149 6.93 13.99 -1.68
N VAL A 150 6.10 12.98 -1.47
CA VAL A 150 4.66 13.12 -1.28
C VAL A 150 4.29 12.46 0.04
N PRO A 151 3.85 13.22 1.05
CA PRO A 151 3.36 12.69 2.32
C PRO A 151 2.17 11.76 2.12
N LEU A 152 1.93 10.86 3.08
CA LEU A 152 0.89 9.84 2.96
C LEU A 152 -0.51 10.46 2.80
N GLU A 153 -0.85 11.50 3.56
CA GLU A 153 -2.13 12.19 3.47
C GLU A 153 -2.38 12.80 2.08
N GLU A 154 -1.37 13.45 1.52
CA GLU A 154 -1.44 13.98 0.17
C GLU A 154 -1.55 12.86 -0.87
N GLY A 155 -0.81 11.76 -0.69
CA GLY A 155 -0.90 10.56 -1.53
C GLY A 155 -2.32 9.98 -1.54
N ILE A 156 -2.97 9.87 -0.37
CA ILE A 156 -4.37 9.44 -0.24
C ILE A 156 -5.29 10.38 -1.02
N THR A 157 -5.13 11.69 -0.83
CA THR A 157 -5.95 12.70 -1.51
C THR A 157 -5.81 12.62 -3.03
N ARG A 158 -4.60 12.51 -3.55
CA ARG A 158 -4.32 12.38 -4.98
C ARG A 158 -4.90 11.08 -5.56
N ALA A 159 -4.71 9.96 -4.85
CA ALA A 159 -5.25 8.67 -5.25
C ALA A 159 -6.79 8.67 -5.28
N ALA A 160 -7.43 9.18 -4.24
CA ALA A 160 -8.89 9.27 -4.17
C ALA A 160 -9.47 10.12 -5.33
N ARG A 161 -8.83 11.25 -5.64
CA ARG A 161 -9.22 12.12 -6.75
C ARG A 161 -9.08 11.42 -8.11
N TYR A 162 -7.99 10.71 -8.32
CA TYR A 162 -7.75 9.92 -9.53
C TYR A 162 -8.82 8.84 -9.72
N PHE A 163 -9.13 8.07 -8.68
CA PHE A 163 -10.14 7.01 -8.76
C PHE A 163 -11.56 7.58 -8.93
N ALA A 164 -11.89 8.72 -8.34
CA ALA A 164 -13.16 9.38 -8.57
C ALA A 164 -13.32 9.78 -10.05
N TRP A 165 -12.27 10.35 -10.65
CA TRP A 165 -12.26 10.70 -12.07
C TRP A 165 -12.39 9.48 -12.99
N THR A 166 -11.66 8.39 -12.72
CA THR A 166 -11.72 7.17 -13.54
C THR A 166 -13.10 6.51 -13.49
N VAL A 167 -13.76 6.53 -12.33
CA VAL A 167 -15.13 6.01 -12.18
C VAL A 167 -16.13 6.85 -12.95
N ALA A 168 -16.03 8.17 -12.92
CA ALA A 168 -16.88 9.08 -13.70
C ALA A 168 -16.71 8.83 -15.21
N ALA A 169 -15.47 8.82 -15.69
CA ALA A 169 -15.17 8.56 -17.10
C ALA A 169 -15.64 7.18 -17.61
N ALA A 170 -15.66 6.16 -16.72
CA ALA A 170 -16.16 4.84 -17.08
C ALA A 170 -17.69 4.77 -17.13
N ARG A 171 -18.40 5.65 -16.40
CA ARG A 171 -19.87 5.77 -16.49
C ARG A 171 -20.29 6.42 -17.80
N ASP A 172 -19.65 7.52 -18.16
CA ASP A 172 -19.95 8.26 -19.40
C ASP A 172 -19.78 7.39 -20.65
N LYS A 173 -18.78 6.46 -20.64
CA LYS A 173 -18.57 5.50 -21.73
C LYS A 173 -19.62 4.39 -21.81
N LYS A 174 -20.39 4.13 -20.78
CA LYS A 174 -21.47 3.11 -20.79
C LYS A 174 -22.83 3.69 -21.18
N GLU A 175 -22.96 5.01 -21.15
CA GLU A 175 -24.17 5.74 -21.50
C GLU A 175 -24.15 6.22 -22.97
N GLN A 176 -23.03 6.05 -23.68
CA GLN A 176 -22.86 6.22 -25.12
C GLN A 176 -22.96 4.88 -25.87
#